data_ecd29b3ce835161b7775beec77b3095b
#
_entry.id   ecd29b3ce835161b7775beec77b3095b
#
_cell.length_a   1.000
_cell.length_b   1.000
_cell.length_c   1.000
_cell.angle_alpha   90.00
_cell.angle_beta   90.00
_cell.angle_gamma   90.00
#
_symmetry.space_group_name_H-M   'P 1'
#
loop_
_entity.id
_entity.type
_entity.pdbx_description
1 polymer ?
#
loop_
_entity_poly.entity_id
_entity_poly.type
_entity_poly.pdbx_seq_one_letter_code
_entity_poly.pdbx_strand_id
1 'polypeptide(L)'
;MRARYLFPFTLIVLAFSWISLGKAQMSQQKPPVRLYNTAKQKLKDGKQIFGATVFSPDPNMYCAMANAGYDFLWIEMQHSPLTFEDVARMIWACRGASAMPFVRVPDATESDIQKATDIGAIGIIVPTVDTVEKAQAAVKWAKYPPEGRRSQGNGQYGALYGSDYRQTANDNMVVVIMIETPIGVENAEKIASVPGLDVIFAASTDLGNFSGHRQGEKEYEALVTKIHDVTLEHGIRLGGPQAWKDRPGFTFFQAPGETALIQLGAKVNLARNPAPDASAKPGVAATQGAEPR
;
A
#
# COMPACT_ATOMS: atom_id res chain seq x y z
N MET A 1 -27.37 -27.91 -98.85
CA MET A 1 -26.71 -28.83 -97.91
C MET A 1 -25.98 -28.01 -96.88
N ARG A 2 -26.50 -27.92 -95.64
CA ARG A 2 -25.92 -27.18 -94.52
C ARG A 2 -25.47 -28.13 -93.45
N ALA A 3 -24.15 -28.22 -93.26
CA ALA A 3 -23.55 -28.99 -92.15
C ALA A 3 -23.63 -28.21 -90.81
N ARG A 4 -24.21 -28.84 -89.79
CA ARG A 4 -24.27 -28.33 -88.46
C ARG A 4 -23.09 -28.92 -87.68
N TYR A 5 -22.20 -28.06 -87.22
CA TYR A 5 -21.15 -28.43 -86.26
C TYR A 5 -21.67 -28.30 -84.82
N LEU A 6 -21.67 -29.40 -84.07
CA LEU A 6 -21.92 -29.48 -82.61
C LEU A 6 -20.57 -29.29 -81.90
N PHE A 7 -20.48 -28.23 -81.09
CA PHE A 7 -19.40 -28.06 -80.17
C PHE A 7 -19.80 -28.68 -78.80
N PRO A 8 -18.92 -29.48 -78.17
CA PRO A 8 -19.18 -29.91 -76.79
C PRO A 8 -18.81 -28.82 -75.78
N PHE A 9 -19.77 -28.48 -74.90
CA PHE A 9 -19.54 -27.59 -73.76
C PHE A 9 -18.82 -28.38 -72.69
N THR A 10 -17.55 -28.07 -72.46
CA THR A 10 -16.79 -28.59 -71.34
C THR A 10 -17.07 -27.73 -70.10
N LEU A 11 -17.77 -28.29 -69.08
CA LEU A 11 -18.08 -27.65 -67.81
C LEU A 11 -16.85 -27.66 -66.95
N ILE A 12 -16.17 -26.53 -66.80
CA ILE A 12 -15.07 -26.34 -65.81
C ILE A 12 -15.71 -26.02 -64.46
N VAL A 13 -15.68 -26.96 -63.51
CA VAL A 13 -16.06 -26.78 -62.13
C VAL A 13 -14.90 -26.14 -61.39
N LEU A 14 -14.95 -24.82 -61.14
CA LEU A 14 -14.05 -24.10 -60.29
C LEU A 14 -14.38 -24.38 -58.82
N ALA A 15 -13.62 -25.25 -58.21
CA ALA A 15 -13.67 -25.46 -56.74
C ALA A 15 -13.07 -24.23 -56.05
N PHE A 16 -13.91 -23.38 -55.51
CA PHE A 16 -13.46 -22.33 -54.57
C PHE A 16 -13.12 -22.96 -53.22
N SER A 17 -11.82 -23.15 -52.98
CA SER A 17 -11.29 -23.47 -51.67
C SER A 17 -11.46 -22.25 -50.75
N TRP A 18 -12.39 -22.32 -49.83
CA TRP A 18 -12.51 -21.36 -48.75
C TRP A 18 -11.31 -21.57 -47.78
N ILE A 19 -10.27 -20.78 -47.97
CA ILE A 19 -9.20 -20.64 -46.96
C ILE A 19 -9.80 -19.81 -45.83
N SER A 20 -10.22 -20.47 -44.76
CA SER A 20 -10.56 -19.81 -43.48
C SER A 20 -9.30 -19.18 -42.94
N LEU A 21 -9.08 -17.89 -43.19
CA LEU A 21 -8.12 -17.11 -42.43
C LEU A 21 -8.63 -17.04 -41.00
N GLY A 22 -8.16 -17.96 -40.18
CA GLY A 22 -8.24 -17.81 -38.73
C GLY A 22 -7.54 -16.51 -38.35
N LYS A 23 -8.32 -15.48 -38.02
CA LYS A 23 -7.81 -14.29 -37.34
C LYS A 23 -7.28 -14.79 -35.99
N ALA A 24 -5.97 -15.06 -35.95
CA ALA A 24 -5.24 -15.16 -34.68
C ALA A 24 -5.50 -13.83 -33.97
N GLN A 25 -6.36 -13.85 -32.97
CA GLN A 25 -6.60 -12.77 -32.04
C GLN A 25 -5.32 -12.68 -31.22
N MET A 26 -4.30 -11.97 -31.74
CA MET A 26 -3.16 -11.55 -30.93
C MET A 26 -3.77 -10.77 -29.76
N SER A 27 -3.75 -11.38 -28.59
CA SER A 27 -3.98 -10.66 -27.36
C SER A 27 -2.97 -9.51 -27.36
N GLN A 28 -3.43 -8.29 -27.59
CA GLN A 28 -2.60 -7.11 -27.43
C GLN A 28 -2.25 -7.06 -25.94
N GLN A 29 -1.13 -7.65 -25.58
CA GLN A 29 -0.55 -7.45 -24.26
C GLN A 29 -0.36 -5.94 -24.10
N LYS A 30 -1.15 -5.35 -23.19
CA LYS A 30 -0.99 -3.94 -22.81
C LYS A 30 0.52 -3.74 -22.50
N PRO A 31 1.17 -2.72 -23.08
CA PRO A 31 2.58 -2.49 -22.82
C PRO A 31 2.79 -2.40 -21.29
N PRO A 32 3.94 -2.85 -20.78
CA PRO A 32 4.21 -2.83 -19.34
C PRO A 32 4.06 -1.40 -18.83
N VAL A 33 3.18 -1.23 -17.84
CA VAL A 33 2.94 0.07 -17.21
C VAL A 33 4.13 0.40 -16.31
N ARG A 34 4.56 1.66 -16.34
CA ARG A 34 5.61 2.14 -15.44
C ARG A 34 5.14 2.01 -13.99
N LEU A 35 5.79 1.15 -13.21
CA LEU A 35 5.51 0.95 -11.81
C LEU A 35 6.56 1.72 -10.98
N TYR A 36 6.14 2.84 -10.39
CA TYR A 36 6.97 3.69 -9.54
C TYR A 36 6.66 3.53 -8.05
N ASN A 37 5.54 2.90 -7.69
CA ASN A 37 5.25 2.54 -6.31
C ASN A 37 6.04 1.29 -5.92
N THR A 38 7.21 1.51 -5.29
CA THR A 38 8.13 0.44 -4.87
C THR A 38 7.54 -0.47 -3.81
N ALA A 39 6.66 0.05 -2.93
CA ALA A 39 5.95 -0.74 -1.95
C ALA A 39 4.96 -1.71 -2.63
N LYS A 40 4.21 -1.23 -3.64
CA LYS A 40 3.32 -2.10 -4.45
C LYS A 40 4.10 -3.18 -5.20
N GLN A 41 5.28 -2.84 -5.75
CA GLN A 41 6.12 -3.84 -6.40
C GLN A 41 6.54 -4.94 -5.43
N LYS A 42 7.01 -4.58 -4.23
CA LYS A 42 7.38 -5.57 -3.20
C LYS A 42 6.20 -6.46 -2.79
N LEU A 43 5.01 -5.89 -2.62
CA LEU A 43 3.79 -6.67 -2.35
C LEU A 43 3.47 -7.66 -3.47
N LYS A 44 3.57 -7.23 -4.74
CA LYS A 44 3.39 -8.13 -5.91
C LYS A 44 4.39 -9.28 -5.88
N ASP A 45 5.63 -9.00 -5.51
CA ASP A 45 6.71 -9.99 -5.38
C ASP A 45 6.54 -10.91 -4.13
N GLY A 46 5.48 -10.74 -3.34
CA GLY A 46 5.24 -11.51 -2.11
C GLY A 46 6.16 -11.15 -0.94
N LYS A 47 6.84 -10.01 -1.01
CA LYS A 47 7.76 -9.55 0.03
C LYS A 47 7.00 -8.82 1.13
N GLN A 48 7.53 -8.89 2.35
CA GLN A 48 7.07 -8.07 3.46
C GLN A 48 7.44 -6.60 3.24
N ILE A 49 6.50 -5.70 3.62
CA ILE A 49 6.73 -4.26 3.61
C ILE A 49 6.33 -3.64 4.96
N PHE A 50 7.06 -2.59 5.36
CA PHE A 50 6.91 -1.93 6.64
C PHE A 50 6.69 -0.43 6.44
N GLY A 51 5.67 0.12 7.13
CA GLY A 51 5.37 1.54 7.10
C GLY A 51 5.35 2.15 8.49
N ALA A 52 6.21 3.15 8.74
CA ALA A 52 6.18 3.91 9.97
C ALA A 52 4.99 4.88 9.98
N THR A 53 4.39 5.08 11.16
CA THR A 53 3.20 5.92 11.31
C THR A 53 3.60 7.37 11.59
N VAL A 54 2.98 8.31 10.85
CA VAL A 54 3.23 9.75 10.95
C VAL A 54 2.01 10.43 11.56
N PHE A 55 2.20 11.10 12.69
CA PHE A 55 1.19 11.90 13.39
C PHE A 55 1.53 13.39 13.43
N SER A 56 2.81 13.74 13.26
CA SER A 56 3.32 15.12 13.34
C SER A 56 3.25 15.82 11.98
N PRO A 57 2.83 17.10 11.93
CA PRO A 57 2.82 17.90 10.69
C PRO A 57 4.20 18.43 10.28
N ASP A 58 5.28 18.02 10.94
CA ASP A 58 6.65 18.54 10.67
C ASP A 58 7.26 17.87 9.43
N PRO A 59 7.55 18.63 8.34
CA PRO A 59 8.16 18.08 7.14
C PRO A 59 9.57 17.51 7.37
N ASN A 60 10.35 18.01 8.34
CA ASN A 60 11.69 17.47 8.62
C ASN A 60 11.58 16.09 9.27
N MET A 61 10.64 15.92 10.21
CA MET A 61 10.36 14.64 10.83
C MET A 61 9.87 13.63 9.77
N TYR A 62 8.93 14.06 8.93
CA TYR A 62 8.46 13.26 7.82
C TYR A 62 9.61 12.81 6.91
N CYS A 63 10.49 13.72 6.50
CA CYS A 63 11.63 13.40 5.64
C CYS A 63 12.63 12.48 6.31
N ALA A 64 12.89 12.65 7.61
CA ALA A 64 13.75 11.75 8.35
C ALA A 64 13.21 10.31 8.32
N MET A 65 11.89 10.13 8.56
CA MET A 65 11.24 8.85 8.52
C MET A 65 11.19 8.26 7.10
N ALA A 66 10.88 9.08 6.09
CA ALA A 66 10.76 8.66 4.70
C ALA A 66 12.09 8.15 4.10
N ASN A 67 13.23 8.54 4.69
CA ASN A 67 14.57 8.10 4.29
C ASN A 67 15.22 7.11 5.28
N ALA A 68 14.46 6.65 6.29
CA ALA A 68 14.99 5.72 7.30
C ALA A 68 14.99 4.24 6.88
N GLY A 69 14.52 3.94 5.66
CA GLY A 69 14.49 2.56 5.13
C GLY A 69 13.12 1.89 5.18
N TYR A 70 12.06 2.58 5.57
CA TYR A 70 10.70 2.08 5.44
C TYR A 70 10.25 2.01 3.97
N ASP A 71 9.34 1.08 3.67
CA ASP A 71 8.78 0.94 2.32
C ASP A 71 7.72 1.98 2.02
N PHE A 72 6.97 2.37 3.05
CA PHE A 72 5.98 3.43 2.98
C PHE A 72 5.90 4.19 4.30
N LEU A 73 5.26 5.36 4.29
CA LEU A 73 4.84 6.04 5.50
C LEU A 73 3.31 5.97 5.60
N TRP A 74 2.83 5.51 6.74
CA TRP A 74 1.42 5.50 7.11
C TRP A 74 1.07 6.87 7.71
N ILE A 75 0.57 7.78 6.87
CA ILE A 75 0.20 9.13 7.30
C ILE A 75 -1.20 9.07 7.92
N GLU A 76 -1.27 9.39 9.18
CA GLU A 76 -2.42 9.13 10.02
C GLU A 76 -3.36 10.32 10.08
N MET A 77 -4.51 10.28 9.37
CA MET A 77 -5.49 11.36 9.41
C MET A 77 -6.79 10.99 10.14
N GLN A 78 -6.94 9.74 10.60
CA GLN A 78 -8.11 9.34 11.39
C GLN A 78 -7.96 9.74 12.87
N HIS A 79 -6.78 9.53 13.46
CA HIS A 79 -6.51 9.73 14.90
C HIS A 79 -5.46 10.81 15.16
N SER A 80 -5.31 11.76 14.25
CA SER A 80 -4.39 12.89 14.40
C SER A 80 -5.08 14.20 14.01
N PRO A 81 -4.52 15.34 14.40
CA PRO A 81 -5.01 16.64 13.94
C PRO A 81 -4.49 17.04 12.55
N LEU A 82 -3.83 16.14 11.80
CA LEU A 82 -3.28 16.44 10.49
C LEU A 82 -4.36 16.91 9.52
N THR A 83 -4.09 17.99 8.83
CA THR A 83 -4.90 18.50 7.73
C THR A 83 -4.37 18.01 6.38
N PHE A 84 -5.20 18.06 5.34
CA PHE A 84 -4.72 17.76 3.97
C PHE A 84 -3.62 18.71 3.52
N GLU A 85 -3.59 19.96 4.01
CA GLU A 85 -2.53 20.91 3.73
C GLU A 85 -1.21 20.48 4.37
N ASP A 86 -1.22 20.02 5.62
CA ASP A 86 -0.04 19.50 6.30
C ASP A 86 0.55 18.31 5.52
N VAL A 87 -0.31 17.36 5.15
CA VAL A 87 0.11 16.18 4.38
C VAL A 87 0.67 16.56 3.02
N ALA A 88 0.03 17.50 2.31
CA ALA A 88 0.53 18.00 1.03
C ALA A 88 1.94 18.62 1.16
N ARG A 89 2.16 19.43 2.19
CA ARG A 89 3.48 20.05 2.47
C ARG A 89 4.54 19.02 2.80
N MET A 90 4.21 18.01 3.64
CA MET A 90 5.13 16.93 4.00
C MET A 90 5.56 16.12 2.80
N ILE A 91 4.61 15.64 1.99
CA ILE A 91 4.90 14.87 0.78
C ILE A 91 5.74 15.69 -0.20
N TRP A 92 5.39 16.96 -0.39
CA TRP A 92 6.13 17.85 -1.29
C TRP A 92 7.54 18.15 -0.83
N ALA A 93 7.74 18.40 0.47
CA ALA A 93 9.05 18.68 1.04
C ALA A 93 10.03 17.51 0.85
N CYS A 94 9.51 16.29 0.85
CA CYS A 94 10.33 15.08 0.75
C CYS A 94 10.05 14.26 -0.53
N ARG A 95 9.74 14.98 -1.62
CA ARG A 95 9.57 14.33 -2.93
C ARG A 95 10.83 13.57 -3.34
N GLY A 96 10.64 12.35 -3.83
CA GLY A 96 11.76 11.49 -4.22
C GLY A 96 12.35 10.66 -3.07
N ALA A 97 11.81 10.75 -1.86
CA ALA A 97 12.16 9.81 -0.79
C ALA A 97 11.84 8.37 -1.17
N SER A 98 12.52 7.42 -0.53
CA SER A 98 12.36 6.00 -0.83
C SER A 98 11.03 5.43 -0.35
N ALA A 99 10.49 5.91 0.77
CA ALA A 99 9.21 5.46 1.32
C ALA A 99 8.03 6.11 0.57
N MET A 100 7.05 5.28 0.20
CA MET A 100 5.85 5.72 -0.50
C MET A 100 4.84 6.37 0.47
N PRO A 101 4.18 7.50 0.12
CA PRO A 101 3.17 8.11 0.98
C PRO A 101 1.85 7.34 0.90
N PHE A 102 1.45 6.71 2.00
CA PHE A 102 0.15 6.07 2.18
C PHE A 102 -0.64 6.84 3.23
N VAL A 103 -1.87 7.22 2.92
CA VAL A 103 -2.71 8.03 3.83
C VAL A 103 -3.84 7.17 4.39
N ARG A 104 -3.91 7.08 5.72
CA ARG A 104 -5.11 6.61 6.37
C ARG A 104 -6.10 7.77 6.43
N VAL A 105 -7.11 7.71 5.58
CA VAL A 105 -8.18 8.69 5.50
C VAL A 105 -9.15 8.54 6.68
N PRO A 106 -9.90 9.60 7.05
CA PRO A 106 -10.92 9.50 8.10
C PRO A 106 -12.02 8.50 7.78
N ASP A 107 -12.46 8.44 6.51
CA ASP A 107 -13.50 7.51 6.06
C ASP A 107 -13.41 7.23 4.54
N ALA A 108 -14.23 6.29 4.04
CA ALA A 108 -14.34 5.93 2.61
C ALA A 108 -15.13 6.96 1.78
N THR A 109 -15.08 8.25 2.13
CA THR A 109 -15.81 9.28 1.37
C THR A 109 -15.06 9.66 0.09
N GLU A 110 -15.81 10.13 -0.92
CA GLU A 110 -15.23 10.68 -2.14
C GLU A 110 -14.25 11.81 -1.81
N SER A 111 -14.66 12.74 -0.92
CA SER A 111 -13.86 13.91 -0.59
C SER A 111 -12.54 13.56 0.08
N ASP A 112 -12.53 12.61 1.01
CA ASP A 112 -11.33 12.25 1.75
C ASP A 112 -10.32 11.53 0.86
N ILE A 113 -10.80 10.55 0.09
CA ILE A 113 -9.94 9.77 -0.81
C ILE A 113 -9.46 10.62 -1.98
N GLN A 114 -10.33 11.45 -2.58
CA GLN A 114 -9.97 12.34 -3.67
C GLN A 114 -8.90 13.34 -3.23
N LYS A 115 -9.06 14.02 -2.08
CA LYS A 115 -8.08 14.96 -1.56
C LYS A 115 -6.75 14.28 -1.25
N ALA A 116 -6.78 13.13 -0.57
CA ALA A 116 -5.56 12.37 -0.26
C ALA A 116 -4.79 12.00 -1.53
N THR A 117 -5.48 11.51 -2.56
CA THR A 117 -4.82 11.14 -3.83
C THR A 117 -4.33 12.35 -4.61
N ASP A 118 -5.03 13.49 -4.56
CA ASP A 118 -4.64 14.71 -5.28
C ASP A 118 -3.40 15.39 -4.68
N ILE A 119 -3.20 15.26 -3.38
CA ILE A 119 -1.99 15.75 -2.69
C ILE A 119 -0.81 14.76 -2.76
N GLY A 120 -0.96 13.62 -3.46
CA GLY A 120 0.15 12.74 -3.77
C GLY A 120 0.20 11.42 -3.00
N ALA A 121 -0.84 11.04 -2.26
CA ALA A 121 -0.92 9.69 -1.73
C ALA A 121 -0.95 8.66 -2.86
N ILE A 122 -0.13 7.63 -2.73
CA ILE A 122 -0.07 6.50 -3.67
C ILE A 122 -0.54 5.20 -3.02
N GLY A 123 -0.99 5.29 -1.78
CA GLY A 123 -1.74 4.29 -1.06
C GLY A 123 -2.83 4.95 -0.23
N ILE A 124 -4.01 4.35 -0.21
CA ILE A 124 -5.15 4.77 0.60
C ILE A 124 -5.47 3.66 1.59
N ILE A 125 -5.60 4.02 2.85
CA ILE A 125 -5.95 3.12 3.94
C ILE A 125 -7.29 3.57 4.50
N VAL A 126 -8.30 2.71 4.41
CA VAL A 126 -9.66 3.01 4.85
C VAL A 126 -9.98 2.24 6.12
N PRO A 127 -10.29 2.93 7.23
CA PRO A 127 -10.60 2.31 8.51
C PRO A 127 -12.03 1.78 8.57
N THR A 128 -12.31 0.90 9.52
CA THR A 128 -13.64 0.43 9.94
C THR A 128 -14.50 -0.04 8.77
N VAL A 129 -13.95 -0.95 7.94
CA VAL A 129 -14.67 -1.48 6.78
C VAL A 129 -15.49 -2.68 7.20
N ASP A 130 -16.77 -2.43 7.49
CA ASP A 130 -17.74 -3.41 7.98
C ASP A 130 -18.64 -3.95 6.87
N THR A 131 -18.71 -3.27 5.72
CA THR A 131 -19.63 -3.62 4.63
C THR A 131 -18.94 -3.66 3.27
N VAL A 132 -19.56 -4.39 2.34
CA VAL A 132 -19.13 -4.47 0.95
C VAL A 132 -19.15 -3.10 0.29
N GLU A 133 -20.17 -2.28 0.57
CA GLU A 133 -20.36 -0.95 0.00
C GLU A 133 -19.21 -0.02 0.41
N LYS A 134 -18.74 -0.11 1.66
CA LYS A 134 -17.59 0.69 2.13
C LYS A 134 -16.29 0.22 1.48
N ALA A 135 -16.08 -1.08 1.31
CA ALA A 135 -14.96 -1.63 0.56
C ALA A 135 -14.98 -1.21 -0.93
N GLN A 136 -16.15 -1.26 -1.56
CA GLN A 136 -16.34 -0.77 -2.92
C GLN A 136 -16.08 0.74 -3.05
N ALA A 137 -16.51 1.54 -2.07
CA ALA A 137 -16.24 2.97 -2.03
C ALA A 137 -14.74 3.27 -1.96
N ALA A 138 -13.96 2.52 -1.17
CA ALA A 138 -12.51 2.64 -1.11
C ALA A 138 -11.85 2.51 -2.51
N VAL A 139 -12.20 1.48 -3.26
CA VAL A 139 -11.68 1.27 -4.62
C VAL A 139 -12.22 2.33 -5.58
N LYS A 140 -13.53 2.58 -5.54
CA LYS A 140 -14.25 3.50 -6.43
C LYS A 140 -13.63 4.89 -6.44
N TRP A 141 -13.27 5.43 -5.28
CA TRP A 141 -12.77 6.79 -5.17
C TRP A 141 -11.25 6.90 -5.29
N ALA A 142 -10.50 5.78 -5.06
CA ALA A 142 -9.05 5.75 -5.21
C ALA A 142 -8.59 5.58 -6.67
N LYS A 143 -9.38 4.91 -7.51
CA LYS A 143 -9.01 4.53 -8.87
C LYS A 143 -9.80 5.29 -9.93
N TYR A 144 -9.14 5.56 -11.05
CA TYR A 144 -9.76 6.13 -12.25
C TYR A 144 -10.57 5.08 -13.03
N PRO A 145 -11.55 5.52 -13.88
CA PRO A 145 -12.22 4.60 -14.80
C PRO A 145 -11.23 3.81 -15.66
N PRO A 146 -11.53 2.55 -15.99
CA PRO A 146 -12.77 1.83 -15.72
C PRO A 146 -12.83 1.14 -14.33
N GLU A 147 -11.73 1.07 -13.56
CA GLU A 147 -11.66 0.35 -12.30
C GLU A 147 -12.35 1.08 -11.13
N GLY A 148 -12.46 2.39 -11.24
CA GLY A 148 -13.08 3.24 -10.23
C GLY A 148 -13.80 4.43 -10.84
N ARG A 149 -13.99 5.48 -10.03
CA ARG A 149 -14.68 6.70 -10.44
C ARG A 149 -13.99 7.98 -9.92
N ARG A 150 -12.70 7.89 -9.60
CA ARG A 150 -11.91 9.06 -9.19
C ARG A 150 -12.00 10.16 -10.25
N SER A 151 -12.30 11.38 -9.81
CA SER A 151 -12.30 12.56 -10.68
C SER A 151 -10.88 12.99 -11.01
N GLN A 152 -10.66 13.49 -12.21
CA GLN A 152 -9.37 14.04 -12.62
C GLN A 152 -9.33 15.54 -12.28
N GLY A 153 -8.33 15.95 -11.52
CA GLY A 153 -8.03 17.34 -11.19
C GLY A 153 -6.59 17.70 -11.49
N ASN A 154 -6.15 18.85 -10.99
CA ASN A 154 -4.77 19.33 -11.09
C ASN A 154 -4.08 19.23 -9.71
N GLY A 155 -3.94 18.01 -9.20
CA GLY A 155 -3.21 17.76 -7.95
C GLY A 155 -1.69 17.80 -8.13
N GLN A 156 -0.96 17.78 -7.02
CA GLN A 156 0.51 17.75 -7.07
C GLN A 156 1.09 16.42 -7.57
N TYR A 157 0.27 15.39 -7.73
CA TYR A 157 0.69 14.06 -8.18
C TYR A 157 1.41 14.05 -9.53
N GLY A 158 1.04 14.95 -10.46
CA GLY A 158 1.71 15.06 -11.76
C GLY A 158 3.18 15.48 -11.64
N ALA A 159 3.48 16.38 -10.72
CA ALA A 159 4.84 16.81 -10.42
C ALA A 159 5.63 15.77 -9.60
N LEU A 160 4.94 14.95 -8.81
CA LEU A 160 5.56 13.89 -8.01
C LEU A 160 5.88 12.64 -8.85
N TYR A 161 4.95 12.22 -9.71
CA TYR A 161 5.01 10.91 -10.37
C TYR A 161 5.14 10.98 -11.91
N GLY A 162 5.07 12.17 -12.50
CA GLY A 162 5.25 12.39 -13.93
C GLY A 162 3.97 12.66 -14.70
N SER A 163 4.12 13.12 -15.94
CA SER A 163 3.01 13.53 -16.83
C SER A 163 2.10 12.38 -17.25
N ASP A 164 2.58 11.14 -17.14
CA ASP A 164 1.84 9.91 -17.44
C ASP A 164 1.06 9.36 -16.21
N TYR A 165 0.98 10.14 -15.11
CA TYR A 165 0.31 9.71 -13.88
C TYR A 165 -1.10 9.20 -14.14
N ARG A 166 -1.91 9.92 -14.92
CA ARG A 166 -3.31 9.53 -15.21
C ARG A 166 -3.41 8.13 -15.83
N GLN A 167 -2.45 7.75 -16.66
CA GLN A 167 -2.42 6.46 -17.36
C GLN A 167 -1.86 5.33 -16.49
N THR A 168 -1.07 5.69 -15.48
CA THR A 168 -0.34 4.73 -14.63
C THR A 168 -0.87 4.62 -13.20
N ALA A 169 -1.73 5.56 -12.79
CA ALA A 169 -2.18 5.69 -11.40
C ALA A 169 -2.85 4.43 -10.84
N ASN A 170 -3.76 3.80 -11.60
CA ASN A 170 -4.47 2.60 -11.12
C ASN A 170 -3.51 1.44 -10.83
N ASP A 171 -2.51 1.25 -11.67
CA ASP A 171 -1.50 0.20 -11.50
C ASP A 171 -0.55 0.48 -10.32
N ASN A 172 -0.41 1.74 -9.92
CA ASN A 172 0.46 2.19 -8.83
C ASN A 172 -0.29 2.43 -7.50
N MET A 173 -1.59 2.68 -7.52
CA MET A 173 -2.40 2.90 -6.33
C MET A 173 -2.52 1.61 -5.51
N VAL A 174 -2.24 1.68 -4.20
CA VAL A 174 -2.51 0.61 -3.24
C VAL A 174 -3.78 0.95 -2.47
N VAL A 175 -4.76 0.07 -2.50
CA VAL A 175 -6.00 0.22 -1.74
C VAL A 175 -5.98 -0.78 -0.58
N VAL A 176 -5.91 -0.24 0.63
CA VAL A 176 -5.91 -0.97 1.89
C VAL A 176 -7.22 -0.73 2.61
N ILE A 177 -7.88 -1.79 3.06
CA ILE A 177 -9.04 -1.68 3.95
C ILE A 177 -8.74 -2.34 5.29
N MET A 178 -9.32 -1.81 6.37
CA MET A 178 -9.13 -2.35 7.72
C MET A 178 -10.39 -3.07 8.18
N ILE A 179 -10.23 -4.36 8.56
CA ILE A 179 -11.23 -5.13 9.27
C ILE A 179 -10.84 -5.11 10.75
N GLU A 180 -11.69 -4.48 11.56
CA GLU A 180 -11.37 -4.18 12.95
C GLU A 180 -12.55 -4.31 13.92
N THR A 181 -13.70 -4.80 13.40
CA THR A 181 -14.90 -5.04 14.20
C THR A 181 -15.43 -6.45 14.00
N PRO A 182 -16.22 -7.02 14.91
CA PRO A 182 -16.89 -8.29 14.71
C PRO A 182 -17.79 -8.32 13.46
N ILE A 183 -18.44 -7.19 13.12
CA ILE A 183 -19.29 -7.06 11.92
C ILE A 183 -18.43 -7.16 10.66
N GLY A 184 -17.28 -6.47 10.62
CA GLY A 184 -16.34 -6.56 9.52
C GLY A 184 -15.80 -7.99 9.35
N VAL A 185 -15.51 -8.69 10.46
CA VAL A 185 -15.10 -10.10 10.43
C VAL A 185 -16.22 -11.00 9.92
N GLU A 186 -17.46 -10.76 10.30
CA GLU A 186 -18.61 -11.53 9.78
C GLU A 186 -18.75 -11.38 8.27
N ASN A 187 -18.56 -10.17 7.75
CA ASN A 187 -18.65 -9.84 6.34
C ASN A 187 -17.34 -10.04 5.54
N ALA A 188 -16.25 -10.52 6.17
CA ALA A 188 -14.92 -10.58 5.56
C ALA A 188 -14.90 -11.26 4.18
N GLU A 189 -15.63 -12.37 4.01
CA GLU A 189 -15.73 -13.08 2.74
C GLU A 189 -16.30 -12.21 1.62
N LYS A 190 -17.39 -11.50 1.91
CA LYS A 190 -18.02 -10.61 0.93
C LYS A 190 -17.15 -9.38 0.64
N ILE A 191 -16.47 -8.86 1.67
CA ILE A 191 -15.54 -7.73 1.55
C ILE A 191 -14.34 -8.14 0.70
N ALA A 192 -13.74 -9.30 0.95
CA ALA A 192 -12.59 -9.79 0.18
C ALA A 192 -12.93 -10.08 -1.30
N SER A 193 -14.19 -10.34 -1.61
CA SER A 193 -14.65 -10.53 -3.00
C SER A 193 -14.69 -9.23 -3.82
N VAL A 194 -14.50 -8.05 -3.20
CA VAL A 194 -14.51 -6.76 -3.89
C VAL A 194 -13.26 -6.60 -4.76
N PRO A 195 -13.40 -6.45 -6.09
CA PRO A 195 -12.26 -6.33 -6.97
C PRO A 195 -11.50 -5.01 -6.75
N GLY A 196 -10.18 -5.07 -6.84
CA GLY A 196 -9.33 -3.88 -6.77
C GLY A 196 -8.78 -3.55 -5.39
N LEU A 197 -9.08 -4.34 -4.37
CA LEU A 197 -8.38 -4.31 -3.09
C LEU A 197 -6.98 -4.91 -3.24
N ASP A 198 -5.99 -4.26 -2.66
CA ASP A 198 -4.60 -4.73 -2.63
C ASP A 198 -4.26 -5.40 -1.28
N VAL A 199 -4.79 -4.85 -0.18
CA VAL A 199 -4.50 -5.31 1.19
C VAL A 199 -5.77 -5.30 2.04
N ILE A 200 -5.97 -6.36 2.82
CA ILE A 200 -6.87 -6.38 3.98
C ILE A 200 -6.00 -6.35 5.24
N PHE A 201 -6.20 -5.36 6.09
CA PHE A 201 -5.46 -5.14 7.31
C PHE A 201 -6.29 -5.56 8.53
N ALA A 202 -5.82 -6.55 9.29
CA ALA A 202 -6.41 -6.92 10.57
C ALA A 202 -5.93 -5.94 11.66
N ALA A 203 -6.78 -5.00 12.05
CA ALA A 203 -6.43 -3.94 12.98
C ALA A 203 -6.56 -4.42 14.43
N SER A 204 -5.46 -4.85 14.99
CA SER A 204 -5.38 -5.63 16.22
C SER A 204 -5.97 -4.95 17.46
N THR A 205 -5.77 -3.64 17.61
CA THR A 205 -6.23 -2.90 18.79
C THR A 205 -7.75 -2.74 18.78
N ASP A 206 -8.29 -2.27 17.66
CA ASP A 206 -9.73 -2.03 17.53
C ASP A 206 -10.52 -3.33 17.47
N LEU A 207 -9.98 -4.37 16.84
CA LEU A 207 -10.57 -5.69 16.88
C LEU A 207 -10.74 -6.21 18.32
N GLY A 208 -9.73 -5.97 19.17
CA GLY A 208 -9.83 -6.28 20.60
C GLY A 208 -10.85 -5.42 21.32
N ASN A 209 -10.84 -4.12 21.08
CA ASN A 209 -11.73 -3.15 21.68
C ASN A 209 -13.21 -3.44 21.35
N PHE A 210 -13.52 -3.65 20.08
CA PHE A 210 -14.91 -3.89 19.63
C PHE A 210 -15.43 -5.30 19.92
N SER A 211 -14.55 -6.30 19.97
CA SER A 211 -14.95 -7.68 20.31
C SER A 211 -15.00 -7.94 21.82
N GLY A 212 -14.34 -7.11 22.62
CA GLY A 212 -14.15 -7.33 24.06
C GLY A 212 -13.13 -8.43 24.41
N HIS A 213 -12.40 -8.95 23.40
CA HIS A 213 -11.39 -10.01 23.59
C HIS A 213 -9.98 -9.44 23.49
N ARG A 214 -9.02 -10.07 24.18
CA ARG A 214 -7.62 -9.67 24.18
C ARG A 214 -6.80 -10.50 23.21
N GLN A 215 -5.76 -9.91 22.66
CA GLN A 215 -4.78 -10.66 21.85
C GLN A 215 -4.23 -11.87 22.64
N GLY A 216 -4.22 -13.03 21.98
CA GLY A 216 -3.82 -14.29 22.58
C GLY A 216 -4.97 -15.11 23.20
N GLU A 217 -6.14 -14.52 23.41
CA GLU A 217 -7.35 -15.28 23.78
C GLU A 217 -7.88 -16.05 22.56
N LYS A 218 -8.45 -17.22 22.80
CA LYS A 218 -8.93 -18.12 21.74
C LYS A 218 -9.95 -17.44 20.83
N GLU A 219 -10.85 -16.69 21.41
CA GLU A 219 -11.92 -15.95 20.72
C GLU A 219 -11.34 -14.85 19.82
N TYR A 220 -10.35 -14.10 20.33
CA TYR A 220 -9.64 -13.09 19.55
C TYR A 220 -8.89 -13.71 18.36
N GLU A 221 -8.12 -14.77 18.64
CA GLU A 221 -7.32 -15.42 17.59
C GLU A 221 -8.22 -16.09 16.53
N ALA A 222 -9.44 -16.52 16.89
CA ALA A 222 -10.42 -17.01 15.91
C ALA A 222 -10.89 -15.90 14.94
N LEU A 223 -11.07 -14.66 15.43
CA LEU A 223 -11.40 -13.52 14.56
C LEU A 223 -10.24 -13.21 13.59
N VAL A 224 -9.00 -13.19 14.11
CA VAL A 224 -7.80 -12.96 13.28
C VAL A 224 -7.64 -14.07 12.24
N THR A 225 -7.84 -15.33 12.64
CA THR A 225 -7.77 -16.49 11.74
C THR A 225 -8.79 -16.37 10.62
N LYS A 226 -10.02 -15.96 10.91
CA LYS A 226 -11.05 -15.77 9.88
C LYS A 226 -10.66 -14.69 8.88
N ILE A 227 -10.13 -13.53 9.33
CA ILE A 227 -9.62 -12.48 8.43
C ILE A 227 -8.47 -13.02 7.58
N HIS A 228 -7.52 -13.73 8.21
CA HIS A 228 -6.36 -14.31 7.57
C HIS A 228 -6.76 -15.26 6.43
N ASP A 229 -7.57 -16.28 6.74
CA ASP A 229 -7.91 -17.33 5.78
C ASP A 229 -8.66 -16.77 4.58
N VAL A 230 -9.70 -15.97 4.83
CA VAL A 230 -10.47 -15.31 3.76
C VAL A 230 -9.58 -14.40 2.88
N THR A 231 -8.69 -13.62 3.49
CA THR A 231 -7.82 -12.72 2.74
C THR A 231 -6.91 -13.48 1.79
N LEU A 232 -6.30 -14.57 2.25
CA LEU A 232 -5.39 -15.38 1.45
C LEU A 232 -6.14 -16.20 0.38
N GLU A 233 -7.32 -16.72 0.67
CA GLU A 233 -8.18 -17.43 -0.29
C GLU A 233 -8.54 -16.56 -1.50
N HIS A 234 -8.76 -15.24 -1.27
CA HIS A 234 -9.00 -14.28 -2.34
C HIS A 234 -7.72 -13.74 -3.01
N GLY A 235 -6.53 -14.21 -2.62
CA GLY A 235 -5.24 -13.77 -3.17
C GLY A 235 -4.86 -12.33 -2.84
N ILE A 236 -5.53 -11.74 -1.85
CA ILE A 236 -5.26 -10.38 -1.35
C ILE A 236 -4.10 -10.44 -0.34
N ARG A 237 -3.33 -9.38 -0.22
CA ARG A 237 -2.24 -9.28 0.76
C ARG A 237 -2.80 -9.01 2.14
N LEU A 238 -2.26 -9.72 3.14
CA LEU A 238 -2.70 -9.59 4.52
C LEU A 238 -1.78 -8.63 5.27
N GLY A 239 -2.40 -7.68 5.99
CA GLY A 239 -1.70 -6.69 6.82
C GLY A 239 -2.04 -6.82 8.30
N GLY A 240 -1.15 -6.29 9.13
CA GLY A 240 -1.31 -6.23 10.58
C GLY A 240 -0.24 -5.37 11.26
N PRO A 241 -0.23 -5.29 12.59
CA PRO A 241 0.82 -4.57 13.31
C PRO A 241 2.18 -5.23 13.10
N GLN A 242 3.25 -4.46 13.16
CA GLN A 242 4.62 -4.97 12.98
C GLN A 242 4.95 -6.12 13.94
N ALA A 243 4.34 -6.15 15.12
CA ALA A 243 4.50 -7.25 16.07
C ALA A 243 4.11 -8.62 15.50
N TRP A 244 3.31 -8.66 14.44
CA TRP A 244 2.88 -9.89 13.77
C TRP A 244 3.74 -10.28 12.57
N LYS A 245 4.90 -9.67 12.39
CA LYS A 245 5.79 -9.90 11.23
C LYS A 245 6.21 -11.36 11.03
N ASP A 246 6.21 -12.15 12.09
CA ASP A 246 6.57 -13.56 12.08
C ASP A 246 5.34 -14.49 11.96
N ARG A 247 4.10 -13.95 11.92
CA ARG A 247 2.90 -14.73 11.65
C ARG A 247 2.83 -15.09 10.17
N PRO A 248 2.53 -16.35 9.81
CA PRO A 248 2.39 -16.76 8.41
C PRO A 248 1.38 -15.90 7.65
N GLY A 249 1.61 -15.65 6.36
CA GLY A 249 0.68 -14.95 5.47
C GLY A 249 0.71 -13.43 5.56
N PHE A 250 1.20 -12.84 6.67
CA PHE A 250 1.26 -11.40 6.82
C PHE A 250 2.43 -10.80 6.03
N THR A 251 2.14 -9.79 5.21
CA THR A 251 3.14 -9.14 4.34
C THR A 251 3.12 -7.62 4.38
N PHE A 252 2.10 -7.00 4.96
CA PHE A 252 1.96 -5.54 5.06
C PHE A 252 1.89 -5.12 6.54
N PHE A 253 2.80 -4.25 6.99
CA PHE A 253 2.93 -3.97 8.43
C PHE A 253 2.89 -2.49 8.76
N GLN A 254 2.03 -2.14 9.73
CA GLN A 254 2.08 -0.85 10.41
C GLN A 254 3.15 -0.91 11.50
N ALA A 255 4.17 -0.06 11.36
CA ALA A 255 5.26 0.13 12.31
C ALA A 255 4.97 1.31 13.26
N PRO A 256 5.74 1.43 14.37
CA PRO A 256 5.56 2.49 15.34
C PRO A 256 5.63 3.90 14.75
N GLY A 257 4.97 4.86 15.42
CA GLY A 257 5.06 6.27 15.09
C GLY A 257 6.33 6.94 15.60
N GLU A 258 6.53 8.19 15.17
CA GLU A 258 7.73 9.00 15.44
C GLU A 258 8.09 9.08 16.93
N THR A 259 7.12 9.26 17.80
CA THR A 259 7.37 9.37 19.27
C THR A 259 8.03 8.11 19.82
N ALA A 260 7.51 6.94 19.45
CA ALA A 260 8.06 5.66 19.87
C ALA A 260 9.44 5.41 19.25
N LEU A 261 9.64 5.79 17.99
CA LEU A 261 10.93 5.67 17.29
C LEU A 261 11.99 6.57 17.92
N ILE A 262 11.65 7.82 18.29
CA ILE A 262 12.55 8.74 19.00
C ILE A 262 12.95 8.15 20.35
N GLN A 263 11.99 7.64 21.14
CA GLN A 263 12.28 7.03 22.43
C GLN A 263 13.19 5.80 22.29
N LEU A 264 12.94 4.96 21.30
CA LEU A 264 13.78 3.79 21.01
C LEU A 264 15.18 4.22 20.60
N GLY A 265 15.30 5.20 19.70
CA GLY A 265 16.57 5.77 19.27
C GLY A 265 17.38 6.36 20.43
N ALA A 266 16.73 7.11 21.32
CA ALA A 266 17.35 7.67 22.51
C ALA A 266 17.88 6.56 23.44
N LYS A 267 17.08 5.53 23.71
CA LYS A 267 17.52 4.38 24.54
C LYS A 267 18.73 3.67 23.95
N VAL A 268 18.74 3.43 22.62
CA VAL A 268 19.86 2.79 21.94
C VAL A 268 21.12 3.67 22.01
N ASN A 269 20.98 4.99 21.78
CA ASN A 269 22.09 5.93 21.85
C ASN A 269 22.72 6.00 23.25
N LEU A 270 21.89 6.13 24.28
CA LEU A 270 22.36 6.17 25.69
C LEU A 270 23.01 4.83 26.12
N ALA A 271 22.52 3.71 25.64
CA ALA A 271 23.14 2.42 25.91
C ALA A 271 24.52 2.26 25.26
N ARG A 272 24.72 2.88 24.07
CA ARG A 272 26.01 2.87 23.36
C ARG A 272 27.00 3.88 23.93
N ASN A 273 26.50 4.97 24.48
CA ASN A 273 27.28 6.07 25.03
C ASN A 273 26.82 6.32 26.49
N PRO A 274 27.11 5.41 27.43
CA PRO A 274 26.71 5.64 28.83
C PRO A 274 27.37 6.89 29.35
N ALA A 275 26.63 7.67 30.16
CA ALA A 275 27.19 8.82 30.85
C ALA A 275 28.41 8.35 31.69
N PRO A 276 29.48 9.15 31.79
CA PRO A 276 30.60 8.83 32.69
C PRO A 276 30.05 8.54 34.09
N ASP A 277 30.54 7.45 34.71
CA ASP A 277 30.15 7.11 36.07
C ASP A 277 30.54 8.25 37.01
N ALA A 278 29.57 9.01 37.50
CA ALA A 278 29.79 10.14 38.42
C ALA A 278 30.40 9.67 39.76
N SER A 279 30.40 8.35 40.04
CA SER A 279 31.04 7.74 41.20
C SER A 279 32.52 7.40 40.93
N ALA A 280 33.00 7.41 39.70
CA ALA A 280 34.40 7.19 39.38
C ALA A 280 35.22 8.38 39.86
N LYS A 281 35.98 8.17 40.97
CA LYS A 281 36.94 9.17 41.44
C LYS A 281 37.88 9.54 40.31
N PRO A 282 38.18 10.84 40.08
CA PRO A 282 39.16 11.25 39.08
C PRO A 282 40.46 10.54 39.38
N GLY A 283 40.89 9.69 38.44
CA GLY A 283 42.17 9.01 38.54
C GLY A 283 43.27 10.08 38.69
N VAL A 284 44.06 9.97 39.77
CA VAL A 284 45.26 10.81 39.98
C VAL A 284 46.17 10.58 38.79
N ALA A 285 46.29 11.60 37.96
CA ALA A 285 47.24 11.59 36.85
C ALA A 285 48.63 11.36 37.45
N ALA A 286 49.23 10.19 37.15
CA ALA A 286 50.60 9.90 37.48
C ALA A 286 51.50 10.98 36.83
N THR A 287 51.98 11.90 37.62
CA THR A 287 53.03 12.85 37.22
C THR A 287 54.25 12.03 36.86
N GLN A 288 54.53 11.90 35.54
CA GLN A 288 55.83 11.43 35.10
C GLN A 288 56.88 12.41 35.58
N GLY A 289 57.71 11.92 36.48
CA GLY A 289 58.84 12.68 37.03
C GLY A 289 59.79 13.08 35.90
N ALA A 290 60.07 14.39 35.81
CA ALA A 290 61.16 14.91 35.01
C ALA A 290 62.48 14.45 35.70
N GLU A 291 63.31 13.70 34.98
CA GLU A 291 64.71 13.47 35.36
C GLU A 291 65.48 14.80 35.26
N PRO A 292 66.30 15.14 36.26
CA PRO A 292 67.20 16.26 36.18
C PRO A 292 68.46 15.95 35.38
N ARG A 293 68.81 16.83 34.51
CA ARG A 293 70.16 16.93 33.94
C ARG A 293 71.00 17.88 34.73
#